data_8b36c25d1b44d7156c58e6a026742905
#
_entry.id   8b36c25d1b44d7156c58e6a026742905
#
_cell.length_a   1.000
_cell.length_b   1.000
_cell.length_c   1.000
_cell.angle_alpha   90.00
_cell.angle_beta   90.00
_cell.angle_gamma   90.00
#
_symmetry.space_group_name_H-M   'P 1'
#
loop_
_entity.id
_entity.type
_entity.pdbx_description
1 polymer ?
#
loop_
_entity_poly.entity_id
_entity_poly.type
_entity_poly.pdbx_seq_one_letter_code
_entity_poly.pdbx_strand_id
1 'polypeptide(L)'
;MGATAHLGIKFGEYDATIASLIPHYKALIAGAAAAVDAAAPESPAVVDLGTGSGALAAQILKVRPKARLIGVDADASMLAAARRRLAGRIDTIEDNFERVRIPRCDVVSASFSLHHIDTGHKKGALYKRCFSALRDGGMFVSADCFLASSTKLRQRNRQAWVDHLQKKYTKRKAEQFLRTWAKEDVYFSLDRELELLKEAGFSTEVTWRQDSFAVLVGLK
;
A
#
# COMPACT_ATOMS: atom_id res chain seq x y z
N MET A 1 -15.76 0.88 4.78
CA MET A 1 -16.34 1.22 3.45
C MET A 1 -15.43 0.61 2.39
N GLY A 2 -15.96 -0.02 1.30
CA GLY A 2 -15.10 -0.67 0.30
C GLY A 2 -14.35 0.37 -0.56
N ALA A 3 -13.16 -0.01 -1.09
CA ALA A 3 -12.28 0.89 -1.85
C ALA A 3 -12.97 1.57 -3.06
N THR A 4 -13.89 0.90 -3.75
CA THR A 4 -14.67 1.48 -4.86
C THR A 4 -15.62 2.57 -4.38
N ALA A 5 -16.27 2.40 -3.23
CA ALA A 5 -17.17 3.39 -2.65
C ALA A 5 -16.38 4.62 -2.13
N HIS A 6 -15.23 4.40 -1.49
CA HIS A 6 -14.31 5.45 -1.04
C HIS A 6 -13.85 6.36 -2.19
N LEU A 7 -13.48 5.78 -3.33
CA LEU A 7 -13.04 6.53 -4.49
C LEU A 7 -14.17 7.01 -5.41
N GLY A 8 -15.43 6.57 -5.18
CA GLY A 8 -16.57 6.88 -6.03
C GLY A 8 -16.45 6.30 -7.45
N ILE A 9 -15.85 5.11 -7.61
CA ILE A 9 -15.51 4.47 -8.88
C ILE A 9 -16.33 3.19 -9.07
N LYS A 10 -16.79 2.94 -10.30
CA LYS A 10 -17.37 1.65 -10.65
C LYS A 10 -16.31 0.55 -10.62
N PHE A 11 -16.67 -0.61 -10.09
CA PHE A 11 -15.74 -1.74 -9.89
C PHE A 11 -14.94 -2.12 -11.16
N GLY A 12 -15.58 -2.19 -12.33
CA GLY A 12 -14.92 -2.54 -13.61
C GLY A 12 -13.93 -1.49 -14.13
N GLU A 13 -13.94 -0.27 -13.57
CA GLU A 13 -13.10 0.85 -13.98
C GLU A 13 -11.98 1.16 -12.96
N TYR A 14 -11.94 0.41 -11.84
CA TYR A 14 -11.07 0.68 -10.70
C TYR A 14 -9.61 0.84 -11.12
N ASP A 15 -9.06 -0.16 -11.81
CA ASP A 15 -7.63 -0.19 -12.16
C ASP A 15 -7.23 0.88 -13.18
N ALA A 16 -8.11 1.17 -14.14
CA ALA A 16 -7.86 2.23 -15.11
C ALA A 16 -7.95 3.61 -14.47
N THR A 17 -8.81 3.73 -13.45
CA THR A 17 -9.07 5.02 -12.80
C THR A 17 -8.04 5.32 -11.72
N ILE A 18 -7.60 4.33 -10.93
CA ILE A 18 -6.66 4.54 -9.81
C ILE A 18 -5.36 5.23 -10.27
N ALA A 19 -4.78 4.82 -11.41
CA ALA A 19 -3.58 5.43 -11.97
C ALA A 19 -3.79 6.88 -12.44
N SER A 20 -5.03 7.30 -12.71
CA SER A 20 -5.35 8.68 -13.04
C SER A 20 -5.63 9.54 -11.81
N LEU A 21 -5.91 8.93 -10.68
CA LEU A 21 -6.16 9.60 -9.40
C LEU A 21 -4.89 9.74 -8.57
N ILE A 22 -4.00 8.75 -8.60
CA ILE A 22 -2.79 8.70 -7.78
C ILE A 22 -1.57 9.01 -8.64
N PRO A 23 -0.83 10.11 -8.36
CA PRO A 23 0.43 10.40 -9.03
C PRO A 23 1.43 9.26 -8.87
N HIS A 24 2.20 9.01 -9.91
CA HIS A 24 3.30 8.03 -9.90
C HIS A 24 2.87 6.58 -9.58
N TYR A 25 1.58 6.25 -9.58
CA TYR A 25 1.06 4.95 -9.13
C TYR A 25 1.82 3.74 -9.71
N LYS A 26 2.05 3.73 -11.04
CA LYS A 26 2.76 2.61 -11.68
C LYS A 26 4.20 2.47 -11.21
N ALA A 27 4.92 3.60 -11.05
CA ALA A 27 6.31 3.60 -10.59
C ALA A 27 6.40 3.19 -9.11
N LEU A 28 5.45 3.63 -8.28
CA LEU A 28 5.36 3.28 -6.87
C LEU A 28 5.17 1.77 -6.67
N ILE A 29 4.18 1.18 -7.36
CA ILE A 29 3.91 -0.27 -7.29
C ILE A 29 5.09 -1.08 -7.87
N ALA A 30 5.71 -0.63 -8.96
CA ALA A 30 6.90 -1.25 -9.50
C ALA A 30 8.09 -1.16 -8.54
N GLY A 31 8.28 -0.02 -7.87
CA GLY A 31 9.31 0.16 -6.84
C GLY A 31 9.13 -0.77 -5.64
N ALA A 32 7.89 -0.99 -5.19
CA ALA A 32 7.60 -1.95 -4.13
C ALA A 32 7.92 -3.39 -4.55
N ALA A 33 7.57 -3.79 -5.77
CA ALA A 33 7.91 -5.10 -6.30
C ALA A 33 9.43 -5.26 -6.49
N ALA A 34 10.14 -4.22 -6.92
CA ALA A 34 11.60 -4.23 -7.04
C ALA A 34 12.30 -4.38 -5.67
N ALA A 35 11.75 -3.77 -4.60
CA ALA A 35 12.25 -3.98 -3.24
C ALA A 35 12.10 -5.45 -2.81
N VAL A 36 10.96 -6.08 -3.12
CA VAL A 36 10.76 -7.52 -2.88
C VAL A 36 11.74 -8.36 -3.70
N ASP A 37 11.99 -7.98 -4.97
CA ASP A 37 12.95 -8.67 -5.82
C ASP A 37 14.38 -8.63 -5.28
N ALA A 38 14.78 -7.49 -4.71
CA ALA A 38 16.13 -7.30 -4.20
C ALA A 38 16.44 -8.08 -2.91
N ALA A 39 15.45 -8.35 -2.05
CA ALA A 39 15.69 -8.84 -0.69
C ALA A 39 14.95 -10.13 -0.33
N ALA A 40 13.87 -10.49 -1.02
CA ALA A 40 13.12 -11.71 -0.72
C ALA A 40 13.76 -12.97 -1.33
N PRO A 41 13.53 -14.16 -0.73
CA PRO A 41 13.98 -15.42 -1.31
C PRO A 41 13.32 -15.69 -2.69
N GLU A 42 13.84 -16.67 -3.43
CA GLU A 42 13.35 -17.01 -4.78
C GLU A 42 11.86 -17.41 -4.80
N SER A 43 11.40 -18.09 -3.76
CA SER A 43 10.03 -18.62 -3.64
C SER A 43 9.37 -18.12 -2.34
N PRO A 44 9.14 -16.78 -2.19
CA PRO A 44 8.67 -16.22 -0.93
C PRO A 44 7.21 -16.57 -0.66
N ALA A 45 6.89 -16.76 0.62
CA ALA A 45 5.52 -16.65 1.11
C ALA A 45 5.21 -15.16 1.37
N VAL A 46 4.24 -14.61 0.69
CA VAL A 46 3.88 -13.19 0.74
C VAL A 46 2.47 -13.02 1.28
N VAL A 47 2.28 -12.15 2.25
CA VAL A 47 0.97 -11.71 2.73
C VAL A 47 0.77 -10.24 2.32
N ASP A 48 -0.23 -9.97 1.49
CA ASP A 48 -0.54 -8.63 0.97
C ASP A 48 -1.76 -8.05 1.72
N LEU A 49 -1.52 -7.05 2.57
CA LEU A 49 -2.52 -6.45 3.45
C LEU A 49 -3.28 -5.31 2.74
N GLY A 50 -4.61 -5.45 2.65
CA GLY A 50 -5.44 -4.59 1.83
C GLY A 50 -5.11 -4.79 0.36
N THR A 51 -5.14 -6.06 -0.09
CA THR A 51 -4.69 -6.45 -1.44
C THR A 51 -5.51 -5.80 -2.57
N GLY A 52 -6.73 -5.35 -2.28
CA GLY A 52 -7.63 -4.75 -3.26
C GLY A 52 -7.81 -5.65 -4.47
N SER A 53 -7.66 -5.08 -5.66
CA SER A 53 -7.71 -5.82 -6.92
C SER A 53 -6.45 -6.64 -7.24
N GLY A 54 -5.46 -6.72 -6.31
CA GLY A 54 -4.23 -7.50 -6.47
C GLY A 54 -3.16 -6.83 -7.34
N ALA A 55 -3.13 -5.49 -7.41
CA ALA A 55 -2.19 -4.78 -8.27
C ALA A 55 -0.72 -4.99 -7.86
N LEU A 56 -0.40 -4.84 -6.56
CA LEU A 56 0.94 -5.09 -6.04
C LEU A 56 1.30 -6.58 -6.12
N ALA A 57 0.39 -7.45 -5.70
CA ALA A 57 0.55 -8.90 -5.78
C ALA A 57 0.90 -9.38 -7.20
N ALA A 58 0.27 -8.77 -8.23
CA ALA A 58 0.57 -9.07 -9.63
C ALA A 58 1.99 -8.65 -10.05
N GLN A 59 2.49 -7.50 -9.55
CA GLN A 59 3.86 -7.08 -9.83
C GLN A 59 4.87 -7.94 -9.08
N ILE A 60 4.59 -8.35 -7.84
CA ILE A 60 5.42 -9.30 -7.10
C ILE A 60 5.54 -10.62 -7.85
N LEU A 61 4.45 -11.18 -8.39
CA LEU A 61 4.50 -12.41 -9.20
C LEU A 61 5.30 -12.29 -10.49
N LYS A 62 5.43 -11.08 -11.07
CA LYS A 62 6.29 -10.88 -12.26
C LYS A 62 7.77 -11.02 -11.92
N VAL A 63 8.19 -10.48 -10.77
CA VAL A 63 9.60 -10.49 -10.35
C VAL A 63 9.94 -11.74 -9.53
N ARG A 64 8.97 -12.35 -8.85
CA ARG A 64 9.09 -13.60 -8.10
C ARG A 64 8.00 -14.60 -8.57
N PRO A 65 8.18 -15.26 -9.73
CA PRO A 65 7.13 -16.12 -10.32
C PRO A 65 6.76 -17.33 -9.45
N LYS A 66 7.62 -17.73 -8.52
CA LYS A 66 7.39 -18.83 -7.58
C LYS A 66 6.81 -18.36 -6.22
N ALA A 67 6.48 -17.08 -6.06
CA ALA A 67 5.88 -16.57 -4.85
C ALA A 67 4.52 -17.23 -4.56
N ARG A 68 4.27 -17.53 -3.29
CA ARG A 68 2.98 -17.97 -2.76
C ARG A 68 2.30 -16.77 -2.12
N LEU A 69 1.19 -16.35 -2.69
CA LEU A 69 0.49 -15.13 -2.30
C LEU A 69 -0.73 -15.43 -1.45
N ILE A 70 -0.90 -14.67 -0.38
CA ILE A 70 -2.13 -14.57 0.41
C ILE A 70 -2.54 -13.10 0.41
N GLY A 71 -3.68 -12.79 -0.19
CA GLY A 71 -4.27 -11.45 -0.16
C GLY A 71 -5.28 -11.33 0.97
N VAL A 72 -5.16 -10.28 1.78
CA VAL A 72 -6.11 -9.94 2.85
C VAL A 72 -6.87 -8.68 2.45
N ASP A 73 -8.18 -8.72 2.45
CA ASP A 73 -9.03 -7.55 2.23
C ASP A 73 -10.39 -7.76 2.92
N ALA A 74 -11.01 -6.68 3.35
CA ALA A 74 -12.35 -6.73 3.96
C ALA A 74 -13.48 -6.72 2.92
N ASP A 75 -13.16 -6.48 1.64
CA ASP A 75 -14.12 -6.42 0.53
C ASP A 75 -14.02 -7.67 -0.34
N ALA A 76 -15.00 -8.57 -0.22
CA ALA A 76 -15.10 -9.80 -1.00
C ALA A 76 -15.04 -9.54 -2.52
N SER A 77 -15.55 -8.41 -2.99
CA SER A 77 -15.54 -8.06 -4.42
C SER A 77 -14.13 -7.74 -4.92
N MET A 78 -13.31 -7.10 -4.08
CA MET A 78 -11.88 -6.86 -4.32
C MET A 78 -11.10 -8.17 -4.35
N LEU A 79 -11.34 -9.07 -3.40
CA LEU A 79 -10.72 -10.40 -3.40
C LEU A 79 -11.08 -11.20 -4.65
N ALA A 80 -12.33 -11.13 -5.11
CA ALA A 80 -12.74 -11.76 -6.37
C ALA A 80 -12.02 -11.17 -7.58
N ALA A 81 -11.74 -9.85 -7.58
CA ALA A 81 -10.94 -9.20 -8.63
C ALA A 81 -9.47 -9.64 -8.59
N ALA A 82 -8.88 -9.71 -7.41
CA ALA A 82 -7.50 -10.19 -7.23
C ALA A 82 -7.35 -11.63 -7.76
N ARG A 83 -8.28 -12.52 -7.42
CA ARG A 83 -8.29 -13.90 -7.95
C ARG A 83 -8.37 -13.93 -9.47
N ARG A 84 -9.23 -13.12 -10.09
CA ARG A 84 -9.33 -13.04 -11.56
C ARG A 84 -8.05 -12.51 -12.19
N ARG A 85 -7.49 -11.39 -11.64
CA ARG A 85 -6.24 -10.79 -12.13
C ARG A 85 -5.08 -11.77 -12.12
N LEU A 86 -4.99 -12.57 -11.07
CA LEU A 86 -3.87 -13.47 -10.81
C LEU A 86 -4.15 -14.91 -11.30
N ALA A 87 -5.23 -15.12 -12.06
CA ALA A 87 -5.63 -16.43 -12.59
C ALA A 87 -5.65 -17.52 -11.51
N GLY A 88 -6.15 -17.20 -10.32
CA GLY A 88 -6.21 -18.10 -9.17
C GLY A 88 -4.88 -18.30 -8.42
N ARG A 89 -3.81 -17.63 -8.80
CA ARG A 89 -2.50 -17.73 -8.15
C ARG A 89 -2.37 -16.89 -6.86
N ILE A 90 -3.46 -16.71 -6.15
CA ILE A 90 -3.53 -16.03 -4.86
C ILE A 90 -4.58 -16.69 -3.98
N ASP A 91 -4.22 -17.08 -2.78
CA ASP A 91 -5.17 -17.42 -1.73
C ASP A 91 -5.69 -16.11 -1.11
N THR A 92 -6.89 -16.13 -0.57
CA THR A 92 -7.49 -14.91 -0.02
C THR A 92 -8.09 -15.13 1.35
N ILE A 93 -7.95 -14.12 2.20
CA ILE A 93 -8.58 -14.04 3.52
C ILE A 93 -9.47 -12.81 3.53
N GLU A 94 -10.79 -13.02 3.69
CA GLU A 94 -11.74 -11.93 3.87
C GLU A 94 -11.75 -11.53 5.34
N ASP A 95 -10.98 -10.51 5.69
CA ASP A 95 -10.91 -9.95 7.05
C ASP A 95 -10.32 -8.55 7.00
N ASN A 96 -10.51 -7.81 8.10
CA ASN A 96 -9.84 -6.54 8.31
C ASN A 96 -8.37 -6.76 8.71
N PHE A 97 -7.44 -6.19 7.93
CA PHE A 97 -5.99 -6.32 8.19
C PHE A 97 -5.55 -5.75 9.55
N GLU A 98 -6.33 -4.84 10.16
CA GLU A 98 -6.05 -4.36 11.51
C GLU A 98 -6.16 -5.44 12.60
N ARG A 99 -6.87 -6.53 12.35
CA ARG A 99 -7.13 -7.60 13.34
C ARG A 99 -6.83 -9.01 12.83
N VAL A 100 -6.70 -9.21 11.53
CA VAL A 100 -6.39 -10.53 10.95
C VAL A 100 -5.15 -11.15 11.59
N ARG A 101 -5.18 -12.45 11.83
CA ARG A 101 -3.99 -13.21 12.18
C ARG A 101 -3.13 -13.37 10.91
N ILE A 102 -2.01 -12.63 10.85
CA ILE A 102 -1.08 -12.70 9.71
C ILE A 102 -0.38 -14.07 9.71
N PRO A 103 -0.50 -14.87 8.65
CA PRO A 103 0.22 -16.14 8.54
C PRO A 103 1.75 -15.95 8.54
N ARG A 104 2.49 -16.97 8.98
CA ARG A 104 3.97 -16.94 8.93
C ARG A 104 4.45 -16.81 7.49
N CYS A 105 5.27 -15.79 7.19
CA CYS A 105 5.65 -15.43 5.83
C CYS A 105 7.08 -14.88 5.73
N ASP A 106 7.55 -14.68 4.50
CA ASP A 106 8.84 -14.07 4.19
C ASP A 106 8.69 -12.58 3.87
N VAL A 107 7.52 -12.20 3.35
CA VAL A 107 7.19 -10.81 2.99
C VAL A 107 5.79 -10.46 3.49
N VAL A 108 5.66 -9.31 4.13
CA VAL A 108 4.37 -8.62 4.29
C VAL A 108 4.39 -7.39 3.40
N SER A 109 3.45 -7.30 2.47
CA SER A 109 3.29 -6.14 1.59
C SER A 109 2.00 -5.39 1.86
N ALA A 110 1.97 -4.09 1.54
CA ALA A 110 0.78 -3.26 1.55
C ALA A 110 0.90 -2.14 0.52
N SER A 111 -0.18 -1.81 -0.17
CA SER A 111 -0.21 -0.66 -1.07
C SER A 111 -1.53 0.10 -0.98
N PHE A 112 -1.46 1.40 -0.72
CA PHE A 112 -2.64 2.26 -0.58
C PHE A 112 -3.72 1.68 0.35
N SER A 113 -3.32 1.14 1.49
CA SER A 113 -4.23 0.52 2.46
C SER A 113 -3.99 0.98 3.90
N LEU A 114 -2.73 1.23 4.29
CA LEU A 114 -2.40 1.51 5.69
C LEU A 114 -2.70 2.95 6.13
N HIS A 115 -2.96 3.87 5.21
CA HIS A 115 -3.45 5.21 5.52
C HIS A 115 -4.90 5.22 6.04
N HIS A 116 -5.63 4.11 5.95
CA HIS A 116 -6.94 3.97 6.60
C HIS A 116 -6.85 3.69 8.10
N ILE A 117 -5.66 3.45 8.66
CA ILE A 117 -5.46 3.29 10.10
C ILE A 117 -5.34 4.66 10.74
N ASP A 118 -6.29 4.99 11.60
CA ASP A 118 -6.54 6.33 12.13
C ASP A 118 -5.55 6.81 13.21
N THR A 119 -4.86 5.88 13.90
CA THR A 119 -3.97 6.24 15.01
C THR A 119 -2.59 5.57 14.93
N GLY A 120 -1.55 6.27 15.44
CA GLY A 120 -0.21 5.71 15.55
C GLY A 120 -0.15 4.47 16.44
N HIS A 121 -1.00 4.39 17.48
CA HIS A 121 -1.09 3.22 18.34
C HIS A 121 -1.55 1.96 17.57
N LYS A 122 -2.64 2.06 16.80
CA LYS A 122 -3.14 0.95 15.96
C LYS A 122 -2.11 0.55 14.90
N LYS A 123 -1.49 1.55 14.25
CA LYS A 123 -0.49 1.33 13.21
C LYS A 123 0.76 0.63 13.78
N GLY A 124 1.27 1.08 14.92
CA GLY A 124 2.37 0.43 15.64
C GLY A 124 2.02 -1.00 16.08
N ALA A 125 0.78 -1.24 16.53
CA ALA A 125 0.32 -2.59 16.86
C ALA A 125 0.28 -3.51 15.62
N LEU A 126 -0.15 -2.99 14.45
CA LEU A 126 -0.08 -3.74 13.19
C LEU A 126 1.37 -4.06 12.82
N TYR A 127 2.28 -3.09 12.88
CA TYR A 127 3.71 -3.31 12.55
C TYR A 127 4.36 -4.35 13.44
N LYS A 128 4.06 -4.38 14.74
CA LYS A 128 4.52 -5.44 15.66
C LYS A 128 3.99 -6.82 15.26
N ARG A 129 2.73 -6.92 14.80
CA ARG A 129 2.18 -8.19 14.29
C ARG A 129 2.85 -8.61 12.99
N CYS A 130 3.12 -7.67 12.06
CA CYS A 130 3.88 -7.94 10.84
C CYS A 130 5.27 -8.47 11.19
N PHE A 131 6.00 -7.79 12.10
CA PHE A 131 7.32 -8.23 12.55
C PHE A 131 7.29 -9.65 13.15
N SER A 132 6.30 -9.94 13.97
CA SER A 132 6.14 -11.27 14.60
C SER A 132 5.79 -12.36 13.57
N ALA A 133 5.03 -12.04 12.52
CA ALA A 133 4.65 -12.99 11.48
C ALA A 133 5.80 -13.28 10.49
N LEU A 134 6.72 -12.35 10.30
CA LEU A 134 7.86 -12.52 9.42
C LEU A 134 8.84 -13.57 9.97
N ARG A 135 9.40 -14.38 9.06
CA ARG A 135 10.58 -15.21 9.33
C ARG A 135 11.79 -14.33 9.54
N ASP A 136 12.85 -14.88 10.15
CA ASP A 136 14.13 -14.17 10.26
C ASP A 136 14.69 -13.90 8.86
N GLY A 137 15.19 -12.68 8.64
CA GLY A 137 15.53 -12.17 7.31
C GLY A 137 14.34 -11.81 6.43
N GLY A 138 13.10 -11.86 6.95
CA GLY A 138 11.90 -11.43 6.23
C GLY A 138 11.77 -9.92 6.17
N MET A 139 10.87 -9.45 5.30
CA MET A 139 10.70 -8.02 5.03
C MET A 139 9.25 -7.56 5.03
N PHE A 140 9.06 -6.32 5.47
CA PHE A 140 7.84 -5.56 5.30
C PHE A 140 8.05 -4.53 4.18
N VAL A 141 7.07 -4.37 3.28
CA VAL A 141 7.09 -3.37 2.21
C VAL A 141 5.78 -2.61 2.18
N SER A 142 5.84 -1.28 2.29
CA SER A 142 4.67 -0.40 2.19
C SER A 142 4.86 0.62 1.07
N ALA A 143 3.90 0.67 0.15
CA ALA A 143 3.82 1.65 -0.94
C ALA A 143 2.60 2.55 -0.73
N ASP A 144 2.81 3.77 -0.22
CA ASP A 144 1.70 4.63 0.22
C ASP A 144 2.02 6.12 0.09
N CYS A 145 1.08 6.96 0.52
CA CYS A 145 1.23 8.40 0.65
C CYS A 145 1.73 8.77 2.05
N PHE A 146 2.83 9.52 2.13
CA PHE A 146 3.43 10.00 3.38
C PHE A 146 3.63 11.51 3.32
N LEU A 147 3.25 12.22 4.37
CA LEU A 147 3.43 13.66 4.43
C LEU A 147 4.91 14.02 4.60
N ALA A 148 5.34 15.11 3.98
CA ALA A 148 6.63 15.69 4.29
C ALA A 148 6.57 16.38 5.67
N SER A 149 7.66 16.41 6.44
CA SER A 149 7.73 17.09 7.74
C SER A 149 7.63 18.60 7.58
N SER A 150 8.23 19.18 6.54
CA SER A 150 8.17 20.59 6.22
C SER A 150 6.81 21.00 5.62
N THR A 151 6.19 22.04 6.18
CA THR A 151 4.95 22.63 5.66
C THR A 151 5.09 23.10 4.20
N LYS A 152 6.24 23.70 3.84
CA LYS A 152 6.52 24.14 2.46
C LYS A 152 6.51 22.95 1.49
N LEU A 153 7.13 21.85 1.86
CA LEU A 153 7.14 20.63 1.04
C LEU A 153 5.76 19.98 0.98
N ARG A 154 4.97 19.98 2.07
CA ARG A 154 3.58 19.48 2.03
C ARG A 154 2.73 20.26 1.03
N GLN A 155 2.83 21.59 1.03
CA GLN A 155 2.09 22.45 0.09
C GLN A 155 2.50 22.18 -1.35
N ARG A 156 3.81 22.08 -1.62
CA ARG A 156 4.34 21.73 -2.94
C ARG A 156 3.83 20.36 -3.42
N ASN A 157 3.92 19.34 -2.57
CA ASN A 157 3.50 17.98 -2.90
C ASN A 157 1.98 17.91 -3.14
N ARG A 158 1.20 18.64 -2.32
CA ARG A 158 -0.25 18.77 -2.54
C ARG A 158 -0.54 19.44 -3.89
N GLN A 159 0.19 20.50 -4.24
CA GLN A 159 0.00 21.16 -5.54
C GLN A 159 0.35 20.21 -6.69
N ALA A 160 1.44 19.45 -6.59
CA ALA A 160 1.79 18.43 -7.59
C ALA A 160 0.68 17.39 -7.78
N TRP A 161 -0.02 17.00 -6.70
CA TRP A 161 -1.17 16.11 -6.81
C TRP A 161 -2.36 16.77 -7.51
N VAL A 162 -2.66 18.05 -7.19
CA VAL A 162 -3.69 18.83 -7.90
C VAL A 162 -3.36 18.91 -9.39
N ASP A 163 -2.11 19.21 -9.75
CA ASP A 163 -1.66 19.33 -11.16
C ASP A 163 -1.78 17.99 -11.89
N HIS A 164 -1.49 16.87 -11.21
CA HIS A 164 -1.71 15.54 -11.77
C HIS A 164 -3.19 15.29 -12.06
N LEU A 165 -4.07 15.57 -11.12
CA LEU A 165 -5.51 15.39 -11.29
C LEU A 165 -6.08 16.31 -12.39
N GLN A 166 -5.50 17.50 -12.57
CA GLN A 166 -5.93 18.45 -13.61
C GLN A 166 -5.64 17.97 -15.03
N LYS A 167 -4.85 16.92 -15.23
CA LYS A 167 -4.69 16.27 -16.54
C LYS A 167 -6.00 15.64 -17.04
N LYS A 168 -6.95 15.35 -16.14
CA LYS A 168 -8.22 14.69 -16.46
C LYS A 168 -9.45 15.43 -15.90
N TYR A 169 -9.29 16.24 -14.87
CA TYR A 169 -10.40 16.88 -14.15
C TYR A 169 -10.20 18.39 -14.05
N THR A 170 -11.28 19.14 -13.82
CA THR A 170 -11.17 20.57 -13.50
C THR A 170 -10.47 20.80 -12.16
N LYS A 171 -9.84 21.95 -11.95
CA LYS A 171 -9.21 22.32 -10.68
C LYS A 171 -10.16 22.14 -9.49
N ARG A 172 -11.41 22.62 -9.63
CA ARG A 172 -12.46 22.47 -8.59
C ARG A 172 -12.69 21.00 -8.23
N LYS A 173 -12.76 20.12 -9.23
CA LYS A 173 -12.97 18.67 -9.01
C LYS A 173 -11.75 18.02 -8.39
N ALA A 174 -10.53 18.36 -8.85
CA ALA A 174 -9.29 17.89 -8.27
C ALA A 174 -9.17 18.23 -6.78
N GLU A 175 -9.45 19.48 -6.42
CA GLU A 175 -9.44 19.88 -5.02
C GLU A 175 -10.56 19.24 -4.19
N GLN A 176 -11.70 18.98 -4.80
CA GLN A 176 -12.79 18.25 -4.15
C GLN A 176 -12.36 16.82 -3.80
N PHE A 177 -11.69 16.09 -4.70
CA PHE A 177 -11.15 14.77 -4.42
C PHE A 177 -10.24 14.79 -3.19
N LEU A 178 -9.22 15.65 -3.18
CA LEU A 178 -8.29 15.73 -2.07
C LEU A 178 -8.96 16.10 -0.73
N ARG A 179 -9.97 16.98 -0.76
CA ARG A 179 -10.76 17.32 0.45
C ARG A 179 -11.62 16.15 0.94
N THR A 180 -12.16 15.35 0.02
CA THR A 180 -12.98 14.19 0.38
C THR A 180 -12.10 13.10 1.00
N TRP A 181 -10.99 12.75 0.37
CA TRP A 181 -10.06 11.73 0.88
C TRP A 181 -9.45 12.12 2.24
N ALA A 182 -9.09 13.38 2.43
CA ALA A 182 -8.58 13.87 3.72
C ALA A 182 -9.56 13.75 4.92
N LYS A 183 -10.81 13.37 4.68
CA LYS A 183 -11.78 13.07 5.78
C LYS A 183 -11.75 11.61 6.20
N GLU A 184 -11.29 10.73 5.34
CA GLU A 184 -11.30 9.28 5.51
C GLU A 184 -9.90 8.71 5.68
N ASP A 185 -8.88 9.37 5.08
CA ASP A 185 -7.50 8.94 5.09
C ASP A 185 -6.68 9.69 6.14
N VAL A 186 -5.84 8.97 6.85
CA VAL A 186 -4.89 9.53 7.82
C VAL A 186 -3.47 9.31 7.33
N TYR A 187 -2.91 10.33 6.68
CA TYR A 187 -1.53 10.29 6.22
C TYR A 187 -0.58 10.77 7.33
N PHE A 188 0.28 9.89 7.80
CA PHE A 188 1.36 10.26 8.72
C PHE A 188 2.54 10.87 7.96
N SER A 189 3.41 11.58 8.67
CA SER A 189 4.68 12.00 8.09
C SER A 189 5.57 10.78 7.84
N LEU A 190 6.44 10.87 6.83
CA LEU A 190 7.41 9.82 6.55
C LEU A 190 8.25 9.47 7.78
N ASP A 191 8.71 10.49 8.51
CA ASP A 191 9.52 10.29 9.72
C ASP A 191 8.74 9.50 10.76
N ARG A 192 7.45 9.84 11.00
CA ARG A 192 6.62 9.11 11.98
C ARG A 192 6.37 7.66 11.56
N GLU A 193 6.20 7.37 10.27
CA GLU A 193 6.07 5.98 9.79
C GLU A 193 7.33 5.17 10.03
N LEU A 194 8.50 5.76 9.74
CA LEU A 194 9.80 5.10 9.98
C LEU A 194 10.03 4.87 11.48
N GLU A 195 9.65 5.82 12.34
CA GLU A 195 9.70 5.65 13.80
C GLU A 195 8.84 4.46 14.25
N LEU A 196 7.58 4.38 13.81
CA LEU A 196 6.67 3.30 14.18
C LEU A 196 7.18 1.92 13.73
N LEU A 197 7.81 1.84 12.56
CA LEU A 197 8.45 0.61 12.08
C LEU A 197 9.66 0.25 12.95
N LYS A 198 10.52 1.22 13.30
CA LYS A 198 11.66 1.00 14.21
C LYS A 198 11.21 0.57 15.61
N GLU A 199 10.16 1.21 16.16
CA GLU A 199 9.54 0.84 17.44
C GLU A 199 8.97 -0.60 17.42
N ALA A 200 8.61 -1.11 16.23
CA ALA A 200 8.16 -2.49 16.06
C ALA A 200 9.30 -3.51 15.91
N GLY A 201 10.56 -3.05 15.76
CA GLY A 201 11.77 -3.88 15.67
C GLY A 201 12.44 -3.91 14.29
N PHE A 202 11.89 -3.21 13.29
CA PHE A 202 12.45 -3.20 11.94
C PHE A 202 13.70 -2.33 11.78
N SER A 203 14.67 -2.80 10.99
CA SER A 203 15.62 -1.92 10.29
C SER A 203 14.93 -1.34 9.06
N THR A 204 14.99 -0.01 8.86
CA THR A 204 14.11 0.67 7.90
C THR A 204 14.87 1.40 6.81
N GLU A 205 14.37 1.32 5.57
CA GLU A 205 14.87 2.03 4.41
C GLU A 205 13.72 2.68 3.61
N VAL A 206 14.02 3.73 2.85
CA VAL A 206 13.17 4.31 1.83
C VAL A 206 13.78 3.99 0.48
N THR A 207 13.23 3.01 -0.23
CA THR A 207 13.82 2.52 -1.49
C THR A 207 13.37 3.28 -2.73
N TRP A 208 12.25 4.00 -2.62
CA TRP A 208 11.74 4.88 -3.67
C TRP A 208 10.93 6.03 -3.04
N ARG A 209 11.05 7.24 -3.60
CA ARG A 209 10.22 8.40 -3.18
C ARG A 209 10.04 9.38 -4.32
N GLN A 210 8.81 9.86 -4.49
CA GLN A 210 8.48 11.00 -5.34
C GLN A 210 7.29 11.76 -4.75
N ASP A 211 7.47 13.05 -4.51
CA ASP A 211 6.50 13.93 -3.82
C ASP A 211 6.07 13.35 -2.46
N SER A 212 4.77 13.07 -2.28
CA SER A 212 4.22 12.42 -1.08
C SER A 212 4.22 10.89 -1.16
N PHE A 213 4.61 10.29 -2.27
CA PHE A 213 4.55 8.84 -2.45
C PHE A 213 5.92 8.22 -2.21
N ALA A 214 5.95 7.14 -1.44
CA ALA A 214 7.19 6.44 -1.15
C ALA A 214 6.99 4.92 -0.98
N VAL A 215 8.07 4.18 -1.17
CA VAL A 215 8.19 2.77 -0.80
C VAL A 215 9.07 2.68 0.44
N LEU A 216 8.48 2.22 1.53
CA LEU A 216 9.17 1.92 2.78
C LEU A 216 9.45 0.42 2.86
N VAL A 217 10.64 0.09 3.31
CA VAL A 217 11.07 -1.28 3.61
C VAL A 217 11.45 -1.37 5.07
N GLY A 218 10.97 -2.41 5.73
CA GLY A 218 11.40 -2.81 7.07
C GLY A 218 11.99 -4.21 7.02
N LEU A 219 13.23 -4.39 7.42
CA LEU A 219 13.90 -5.70 7.50
C LEU A 219 13.88 -6.22 8.95
N LYS A 220 13.55 -7.51 9.10
CA LYS A 220 13.60 -8.22 10.39
C LYS A 220 14.96 -8.80 10.65
#